data_bbe2e6d503c4f63bea6a9eaaa8fa9663
#
_entry.id   bbe2e6d503c4f63bea6a9eaaa8fa9663
#
_cell.length_a   1.000
_cell.length_b   1.000
_cell.length_c   1.000
_cell.angle_alpha   90.00
_cell.angle_beta   90.00
_cell.angle_gamma   90.00
#
_symmetry.space_group_name_H-M   'P 1'
#
loop_
_entity.id
_entity.type
_entity.pdbx_description
1 polymer ?
#
loop_
_entity_poly.entity_id
_entity_poly.type
_entity_poly.pdbx_seq_one_letter_code
_entity_poly.pdbx_strand_id
1 'polypeptide(L)'
;MKSMLTIKELYASVDDKEILRGINLEVKEGEVHAIMGPNGSGKSTLSGVVAGREHYTVTKGEVIFLGQNLLEMNPEERARLGVFLGFQYPIEIPGVTNVNFMKAAVNEQRKARELPPLSAAEFLKLMREKMAVVEMDPSFSSRGVNVGFSGGEKKRNEIFQMAMLEPKLAILDETDSGLDIDALRIVAGGVNKLKRPDNATIVIT
;
A
#
# COMPACT_ATOMS: atom_id res chain seq x y z
N MET A 1 17.17 -14.88 4.04
CA MET A 1 15.97 -14.16 3.54
C MET A 1 16.31 -13.64 2.16
N LYS A 2 15.39 -13.79 1.21
CA LYS A 2 15.59 -13.36 -0.17
C LYS A 2 15.32 -11.85 -0.27
N SER A 3 16.07 -11.13 -1.11
CA SER A 3 15.79 -9.73 -1.39
C SER A 3 14.45 -9.61 -2.11
N MET A 4 13.55 -8.77 -1.62
CA MET A 4 12.24 -8.51 -2.20
C MET A 4 12.26 -7.22 -3.02
N LEU A 5 12.80 -6.13 -2.45
CA LEU A 5 12.97 -4.84 -3.10
C LEU A 5 14.44 -4.43 -3.01
N THR A 6 15.01 -4.05 -4.14
CA THR A 6 16.36 -3.48 -4.21
C THR A 6 16.31 -2.17 -4.98
N ILE A 7 16.77 -1.10 -4.36
CA ILE A 7 16.91 0.22 -4.96
C ILE A 7 18.40 0.56 -5.00
N LYS A 8 18.91 0.97 -6.16
CA LYS A 8 20.33 1.33 -6.35
C LYS A 8 20.44 2.68 -7.02
N GLU A 9 21.22 3.55 -6.39
CA GLU A 9 21.61 4.87 -6.94
C GLU A 9 20.39 5.62 -7.53
N LEU A 10 19.25 5.61 -6.79
CA LEU A 10 18.01 6.20 -7.27
C LEU A 10 18.03 7.71 -7.13
N TYR A 11 17.86 8.39 -8.26
CA TYR A 11 17.67 9.83 -8.36
C TYR A 11 16.29 10.12 -8.93
N ALA A 12 15.55 11.05 -8.30
CA ALA A 12 14.23 11.44 -8.78
C ALA A 12 13.92 12.90 -8.48
N SER A 13 13.13 13.51 -9.37
CA SER A 13 12.73 14.91 -9.32
C SER A 13 11.22 15.06 -9.25
N VAL A 14 10.79 16.20 -8.72
CA VAL A 14 9.43 16.74 -8.77
C VAL A 14 9.54 18.15 -9.33
N ASP A 15 8.78 18.47 -10.36
CA ASP A 15 8.80 19.81 -10.99
C ASP A 15 10.23 20.32 -11.24
N ASP A 16 11.07 19.49 -11.87
CA ASP A 16 12.49 19.76 -12.17
C ASP A 16 13.41 19.93 -10.94
N LYS A 17 12.88 19.81 -9.73
CA LYS A 17 13.68 19.83 -8.51
C LYS A 17 14.07 18.42 -8.09
N GLU A 18 15.38 18.13 -8.08
CA GLU A 18 15.90 16.87 -7.60
C GLU A 18 15.70 16.71 -6.08
N ILE A 19 14.96 15.66 -5.71
CA ILE A 19 14.61 15.32 -4.33
C ILE A 19 15.38 14.09 -3.84
N LEU A 20 15.36 12.99 -4.63
CA LEU A 20 16.14 11.79 -4.30
C LEU A 20 17.51 11.89 -4.96
N ARG A 21 18.57 11.60 -4.19
CA ARG A 21 19.96 11.83 -4.58
C ARG A 21 20.81 10.60 -4.27
N GLY A 22 20.69 9.56 -5.10
CA GLY A 22 21.50 8.34 -4.97
C GLY A 22 21.02 7.44 -3.83
N ILE A 23 19.72 7.24 -3.68
CA ILE A 23 19.16 6.38 -2.64
C ILE A 23 19.51 4.91 -2.93
N ASN A 24 20.03 4.24 -1.90
CA ASN A 24 20.26 2.80 -1.89
C ASN A 24 19.44 2.17 -0.75
N LEU A 25 18.65 1.15 -1.06
CA LEU A 25 17.80 0.47 -0.10
C LEU A 25 17.62 -0.99 -0.50
N GLU A 26 17.72 -1.89 0.47
CA GLU A 26 17.35 -3.28 0.32
C GLU A 26 16.31 -3.66 1.38
N VAL A 27 15.21 -4.28 0.95
CA VAL A 27 14.17 -4.82 1.84
C VAL A 27 13.99 -6.29 1.54
N LYS A 28 14.02 -7.13 2.59
CA LYS A 28 13.95 -8.59 2.47
C LYS A 28 12.56 -9.13 2.76
N GLU A 29 12.29 -10.35 2.32
CA GLU A 29 11.07 -11.07 2.68
C GLU A 29 10.92 -11.19 4.21
N GLY A 30 9.71 -11.00 4.71
CA GLY A 30 9.37 -11.02 6.14
C GLY A 30 9.80 -9.79 6.93
N GLU A 31 10.40 -8.79 6.28
CA GLU A 31 10.92 -7.58 6.94
C GLU A 31 9.85 -6.53 7.16
N VAL A 32 9.92 -5.84 8.30
CA VAL A 32 9.28 -4.53 8.51
C VAL A 32 10.39 -3.50 8.56
N HIS A 33 10.46 -2.64 7.57
CA HIS A 33 11.51 -1.67 7.37
C HIS A 33 11.00 -0.26 7.67
N ALA A 34 11.59 0.42 8.65
CA ALA A 34 11.20 1.78 9.00
C ALA A 34 12.10 2.80 8.28
N ILE A 35 11.49 3.77 7.60
CA ILE A 35 12.17 4.91 7.00
C ILE A 35 11.77 6.15 7.78
N MET A 36 12.76 6.74 8.46
CA MET A 36 12.59 7.90 9.32
C MET A 36 13.39 9.08 8.79
N GLY A 37 12.93 10.30 9.06
CA GLY A 37 13.64 11.50 8.68
C GLY A 37 12.78 12.76 8.77
N PRO A 38 13.37 13.95 8.69
CA PRO A 38 12.62 15.21 8.76
C PRO A 38 11.66 15.38 7.58
N ASN A 39 10.68 16.28 7.74
CA ASN A 39 9.79 16.66 6.65
C ASN A 39 10.60 17.23 5.48
N GLY A 40 10.22 16.88 4.26
CA GLY A 40 10.91 17.33 3.05
C GLY A 40 12.18 16.53 2.71
N SER A 41 12.56 15.49 3.46
CA SER A 41 13.74 14.65 3.16
C SER A 41 13.55 13.69 1.97
N GLY A 42 12.37 13.63 1.36
CA GLY A 42 12.10 12.78 0.19
C GLY A 42 11.44 11.43 0.51
N LYS A 43 10.99 11.20 1.74
CA LYS A 43 10.36 9.93 2.14
C LYS A 43 9.13 9.59 1.27
N SER A 44 8.18 10.53 1.15
CA SER A 44 6.97 10.35 0.31
C SER A 44 7.29 10.38 -1.19
N THR A 45 8.40 11.00 -1.60
CA THR A 45 8.90 10.88 -2.96
C THR A 45 9.35 9.46 -3.25
N LEU A 46 10.07 8.83 -2.33
CA LEU A 46 10.51 7.45 -2.47
C LEU A 46 9.32 6.48 -2.58
N SER A 47 8.33 6.61 -1.69
CA SER A 47 7.11 5.79 -1.75
C SER A 47 6.35 5.98 -3.06
N GLY A 48 6.22 7.22 -3.52
CA GLY A 48 5.55 7.55 -4.77
C GLY A 48 6.28 7.01 -6.01
N VAL A 49 7.61 7.09 -6.04
CA VAL A 49 8.43 6.52 -7.12
C VAL A 49 8.26 5.00 -7.18
N VAL A 50 8.33 4.31 -6.03
CA VAL A 50 8.14 2.84 -6.00
C VAL A 50 6.72 2.44 -6.41
N ALA A 51 5.71 3.23 -6.05
CA ALA A 51 4.33 3.00 -6.46
C ALA A 51 4.01 3.41 -7.91
N GLY A 52 4.89 4.16 -8.57
CA GLY A 52 4.73 4.59 -9.96
C GLY A 52 3.86 5.83 -10.15
N ARG A 53 3.84 6.75 -9.18
CA ARG A 53 3.10 8.01 -9.31
C ARG A 53 3.70 8.89 -10.41
N GLU A 54 2.88 9.34 -11.34
CA GLU A 54 3.29 10.01 -12.59
C GLU A 54 4.03 11.35 -12.40
N HIS A 55 3.79 12.06 -11.29
CA HIS A 55 4.43 13.36 -11.05
C HIS A 55 5.88 13.28 -10.57
N TYR A 56 6.43 12.07 -10.45
CA TYR A 56 7.84 11.86 -10.13
C TYR A 56 8.61 11.44 -11.38
N THR A 57 9.70 12.13 -11.69
CA THR A 57 10.59 11.80 -12.79
C THR A 57 11.84 11.15 -12.26
N VAL A 58 12.04 9.88 -12.57
CA VAL A 58 13.30 9.17 -12.26
C VAL A 58 14.33 9.50 -13.30
N THR A 59 15.48 10.03 -12.89
CA THR A 59 16.56 10.47 -13.76
C THR A 59 17.71 9.47 -13.82
N LYS A 60 17.89 8.65 -12.76
CA LYS A 60 18.96 7.64 -12.68
C LYS A 60 18.61 6.59 -11.62
N GLY A 61 19.17 5.39 -11.78
CA GLY A 61 19.10 4.31 -10.81
C GLY A 61 18.17 3.17 -11.21
N GLU A 62 18.01 2.22 -10.31
CA GLU A 62 17.22 1.01 -10.50
C GLU A 62 16.29 0.77 -9.33
N VAL A 63 15.11 0.24 -9.60
CA VAL A 63 14.14 -0.21 -8.59
C VAL A 63 13.67 -1.61 -8.98
N ILE A 64 14.28 -2.63 -8.38
CA ILE A 64 14.00 -4.04 -8.67
C ILE A 64 13.13 -4.63 -7.58
N PHE A 65 11.98 -5.14 -7.95
CA PHE A 65 11.02 -5.80 -7.06
C PHE A 65 10.71 -7.21 -7.58
N LEU A 66 10.94 -8.23 -6.76
CA LEU A 66 10.80 -9.65 -7.14
C LEU A 66 11.55 -10.01 -8.44
N GLY A 67 12.68 -9.36 -8.70
CA GLY A 67 13.50 -9.56 -9.90
C GLY A 67 13.04 -8.79 -11.14
N GLN A 68 12.02 -7.96 -11.05
CA GLN A 68 11.47 -7.16 -12.15
C GLN A 68 11.74 -5.66 -11.91
N ASN A 69 12.03 -4.93 -12.98
CA ASN A 69 12.29 -3.48 -12.90
C ASN A 69 10.96 -2.72 -12.81
N LEU A 70 10.67 -2.13 -11.64
CA LEU A 70 9.43 -1.35 -11.46
C LEU A 70 9.39 -0.09 -12.33
N LEU A 71 10.54 0.47 -12.70
CA LEU A 71 10.57 1.71 -13.49
C LEU A 71 10.01 1.53 -14.91
N GLU A 72 9.94 0.29 -15.40
CA GLU A 72 9.39 -0.07 -16.71
C GLU A 72 7.88 -0.39 -16.64
N MET A 73 7.28 -0.37 -15.44
CA MET A 73 5.89 -0.75 -15.20
C MET A 73 5.03 0.47 -14.87
N ASN A 74 3.80 0.46 -15.37
CA ASN A 74 2.79 1.42 -14.93
C ASN A 74 2.26 1.09 -13.50
N PRO A 75 1.55 2.01 -12.82
CA PRO A 75 1.06 1.78 -11.46
C PRO A 75 0.18 0.54 -11.30
N GLU A 76 -0.65 0.23 -12.30
CA GLU A 76 -1.55 -0.93 -12.29
C GLU A 76 -0.78 -2.25 -12.36
N GLU A 77 0.29 -2.30 -13.15
CA GLU A 77 1.17 -3.47 -13.23
C GLU A 77 1.90 -3.71 -11.92
N ARG A 78 2.40 -2.65 -11.28
CA ARG A 78 3.02 -2.73 -9.95
C ARG A 78 2.03 -3.22 -8.89
N ALA A 79 0.79 -2.71 -8.91
CA ALA A 79 -0.26 -3.15 -8.01
C ALA A 79 -0.63 -4.64 -8.22
N ARG A 80 -0.72 -5.11 -9.48
CA ARG A 80 -0.95 -6.52 -9.81
C ARG A 80 0.22 -7.41 -9.37
N LEU A 81 1.45 -6.91 -9.46
CA LEU A 81 2.66 -7.61 -8.98
C LEU A 81 2.68 -7.72 -7.44
N GLY A 82 1.92 -6.87 -6.75
CA GLY A 82 1.73 -6.91 -5.31
C GLY A 82 2.34 -5.74 -4.54
N VAL A 83 2.59 -4.61 -5.19
CA VAL A 83 2.92 -3.35 -4.52
C VAL A 83 1.64 -2.68 -4.03
N PHE A 84 1.61 -2.26 -2.78
CA PHE A 84 0.52 -1.50 -2.16
C PHE A 84 1.09 -0.22 -1.56
N LEU A 85 0.44 0.90 -1.82
CA LEU A 85 0.77 2.19 -1.19
C LEU A 85 -0.40 2.65 -0.31
N GLY A 86 -0.15 2.76 1.00
CA GLY A 86 -0.99 3.49 1.93
C GLY A 86 -0.69 4.98 1.84
N PHE A 87 -1.70 5.78 1.60
CA PHE A 87 -1.56 7.22 1.37
C PHE A 87 -1.53 8.00 2.68
N GLN A 88 -0.75 9.05 2.75
CA GLN A 88 -0.81 10.02 3.84
C GLN A 88 -2.24 10.54 4.04
N TYR A 89 -2.91 10.90 2.95
CA TYR A 89 -4.32 11.33 2.93
C TYR A 89 -5.14 10.41 2.03
N PRO A 90 -5.85 9.40 2.57
CA PRO A 90 -6.72 8.55 1.76
C PRO A 90 -7.84 9.34 1.11
N ILE A 91 -7.97 9.22 -0.20
CA ILE A 91 -8.96 9.95 -1.00
C ILE A 91 -10.36 9.35 -0.86
N GLU A 92 -11.38 10.18 -1.05
CA GLU A 92 -12.77 9.75 -1.13
C GLU A 92 -13.13 9.41 -2.58
N ILE A 93 -13.90 8.32 -2.76
CA ILE A 93 -14.43 7.92 -4.07
C ILE A 93 -15.97 7.90 -3.99
N PRO A 94 -16.63 9.05 -4.24
CA PRO A 94 -18.09 9.12 -4.20
C PRO A 94 -18.72 8.18 -5.24
N GLY A 95 -19.83 7.53 -4.86
CA GLY A 95 -20.56 6.64 -5.76
C GLY A 95 -19.99 5.22 -5.89
N VAL A 96 -18.79 4.95 -5.37
CA VAL A 96 -18.19 3.61 -5.37
C VAL A 96 -18.15 3.07 -3.94
N THR A 97 -18.89 2.02 -3.66
CA THR A 97 -18.88 1.39 -2.32
C THR A 97 -17.61 0.57 -2.08
N ASN A 98 -17.24 0.41 -0.78
CA ASN A 98 -16.10 -0.44 -0.42
C ASN A 98 -16.25 -1.87 -0.97
N VAL A 99 -17.45 -2.44 -0.96
CA VAL A 99 -17.70 -3.78 -1.51
C VAL A 99 -17.42 -3.85 -3.00
N ASN A 100 -17.86 -2.86 -3.79
CA ASN A 100 -17.65 -2.83 -5.24
C ASN A 100 -16.17 -2.57 -5.59
N PHE A 101 -15.54 -1.63 -4.89
CA PHE A 101 -14.14 -1.31 -5.06
C PHE A 101 -13.25 -2.53 -4.78
N MET A 102 -13.44 -3.16 -3.62
CA MET A 102 -12.63 -4.32 -3.24
C MET A 102 -12.89 -5.55 -4.11
N LYS A 103 -14.14 -5.75 -4.56
CA LYS A 103 -14.45 -6.86 -5.48
C LYS A 103 -13.70 -6.72 -6.81
N ALA A 104 -13.67 -5.51 -7.36
CA ALA A 104 -12.94 -5.23 -8.59
C ALA A 104 -11.42 -5.44 -8.37
N ALA A 105 -10.84 -4.84 -7.33
CA ALA A 105 -9.42 -4.91 -7.05
C ALA A 105 -8.93 -6.35 -6.78
N VAL A 106 -9.65 -7.11 -5.94
CA VAL A 106 -9.32 -8.51 -5.64
C VAL A 106 -9.39 -9.39 -6.89
N ASN A 107 -10.41 -9.20 -7.72
CA ASN A 107 -10.56 -10.00 -8.94
C ASN A 107 -9.49 -9.65 -9.97
N GLU A 108 -9.07 -8.40 -10.10
CA GLU A 108 -7.95 -8.03 -10.98
C GLU A 108 -6.61 -8.64 -10.49
N GLN A 109 -6.35 -8.66 -9.20
CA GLN A 109 -5.17 -9.35 -8.67
C GLN A 109 -5.22 -10.87 -8.90
N ARG A 110 -6.40 -11.49 -8.72
CA ARG A 110 -6.58 -12.93 -8.99
C ARG A 110 -6.34 -13.25 -10.46
N LYS A 111 -6.88 -12.42 -11.35
CA LYS A 111 -6.66 -12.54 -12.81
C LYS A 111 -5.18 -12.46 -13.17
N ALA A 112 -4.43 -11.52 -12.58
CA ALA A 112 -2.98 -11.41 -12.79
C ALA A 112 -2.19 -12.63 -12.28
N ARG A 113 -2.77 -13.40 -11.34
CA ARG A 113 -2.21 -14.65 -10.80
C ARG A 113 -2.80 -15.90 -11.48
N GLU A 114 -3.52 -15.74 -12.59
CA GLU A 114 -4.20 -16.82 -13.32
C GLU A 114 -5.21 -17.61 -12.46
N LEU A 115 -5.79 -16.96 -11.44
CA LEU A 115 -6.79 -17.56 -10.57
C LEU A 115 -8.21 -17.15 -11.01
N PRO A 116 -9.20 -18.03 -10.87
CA PRO A 116 -10.60 -17.68 -11.21
C PRO A 116 -11.10 -16.59 -10.27
N PRO A 117 -12.05 -15.72 -10.72
CA PRO A 117 -12.67 -14.73 -9.86
C PRO A 117 -13.42 -15.42 -8.70
N LEU A 118 -13.51 -14.72 -7.56
CA LEU A 118 -14.32 -15.20 -6.45
C LEU A 118 -15.81 -15.12 -6.78
N SER A 119 -16.56 -16.13 -6.40
CA SER A 119 -18.02 -16.04 -6.35
C SER A 119 -18.46 -14.96 -5.35
N ALA A 120 -19.70 -14.48 -5.47
CA ALA A 120 -20.23 -13.48 -4.55
C ALA A 120 -20.20 -13.95 -3.08
N ALA A 121 -20.50 -15.22 -2.82
CA ALA A 121 -20.49 -15.78 -1.48
C ALA A 121 -19.07 -15.86 -0.89
N GLU A 122 -18.09 -16.33 -1.67
CA GLU A 122 -16.69 -16.39 -1.26
C GLU A 122 -16.12 -15.00 -0.98
N PHE A 123 -16.41 -14.04 -1.86
CA PHE A 123 -15.97 -12.67 -1.68
C PHE A 123 -16.54 -12.03 -0.40
N LEU A 124 -17.86 -12.18 -0.15
CA LEU A 124 -18.48 -11.63 1.06
C LEU A 124 -17.97 -12.30 2.34
N LYS A 125 -17.69 -13.60 2.27
CA LYS A 125 -17.03 -14.31 3.40
C LYS A 125 -15.66 -13.74 3.67
N LEU A 126 -14.79 -13.65 2.65
CA LEU A 126 -13.46 -13.06 2.75
C LEU A 126 -13.52 -11.63 3.32
N MET A 127 -14.43 -10.81 2.79
CA MET A 127 -14.58 -9.42 3.23
C MET A 127 -14.92 -9.32 4.73
N ARG A 128 -15.85 -10.12 5.23
CA ARG A 128 -16.20 -10.15 6.66
C ARG A 128 -15.02 -10.58 7.53
N GLU A 129 -14.28 -11.61 7.12
CA GLU A 129 -13.09 -12.07 7.82
C GLU A 129 -12.02 -10.96 7.92
N LYS A 130 -11.76 -10.26 6.81
CA LYS A 130 -10.76 -9.18 6.78
C LYS A 130 -11.22 -7.93 7.53
N MET A 131 -12.50 -7.59 7.51
CA MET A 131 -13.05 -6.51 8.33
C MET A 131 -12.89 -6.81 9.83
N ALA A 132 -13.10 -8.04 10.25
CA ALA A 132 -12.91 -8.46 11.64
C ALA A 132 -11.43 -8.34 12.09
N VAL A 133 -10.46 -8.63 11.20
CA VAL A 133 -9.03 -8.49 11.50
C VAL A 133 -8.66 -7.06 11.91
N VAL A 134 -9.26 -6.07 11.26
CA VAL A 134 -9.00 -4.64 11.47
C VAL A 134 -10.06 -3.96 12.35
N GLU A 135 -10.94 -4.74 12.97
CA GLU A 135 -12.00 -4.25 13.85
C GLU A 135 -12.91 -3.19 13.17
N MET A 136 -13.21 -3.40 11.89
CA MET A 136 -14.05 -2.51 11.09
C MET A 136 -15.50 -2.96 11.13
N ASP A 137 -16.41 -2.01 11.41
CA ASP A 137 -17.83 -2.28 11.43
C ASP A 137 -18.32 -2.73 10.02
N PRO A 138 -19.09 -3.82 9.93
CA PRO A 138 -19.61 -4.33 8.64
C PRO A 138 -20.42 -3.31 7.83
N SER A 139 -21.04 -2.32 8.45
CA SER A 139 -21.81 -1.28 7.76
C SER A 139 -20.96 -0.43 6.80
N PHE A 140 -19.64 -0.34 7.04
CA PHE A 140 -18.72 0.36 6.15
C PHE A 140 -18.60 -0.29 4.77
N SER A 141 -18.97 -1.57 4.62
CA SER A 141 -18.93 -2.27 3.34
C SER A 141 -19.81 -1.62 2.26
N SER A 142 -20.99 -1.12 2.65
CA SER A 142 -21.96 -0.48 1.74
C SER A 142 -21.74 1.03 1.57
N ARG A 143 -20.86 1.64 2.36
CA ARG A 143 -20.54 3.08 2.25
C ARG A 143 -19.55 3.33 1.11
N GLY A 144 -19.63 4.52 0.52
CA GLY A 144 -18.60 4.98 -0.44
C GLY A 144 -17.21 4.95 0.16
N VAL A 145 -16.20 4.61 -0.66
CA VAL A 145 -14.81 4.53 -0.21
C VAL A 145 -14.40 5.85 0.43
N ASN A 146 -14.11 5.81 1.73
CA ASN A 146 -13.70 6.94 2.57
C ASN A 146 -14.69 8.11 2.68
N VAL A 147 -15.88 8.04 2.06
CA VAL A 147 -16.86 9.14 2.04
C VAL A 147 -17.43 9.39 3.43
N GLY A 148 -17.13 10.57 3.98
CA GLY A 148 -17.56 10.97 5.31
C GLY A 148 -16.94 10.14 6.45
N PHE A 149 -15.79 9.51 6.23
CA PHE A 149 -15.03 8.81 7.25
C PHE A 149 -14.18 9.81 8.04
N SER A 150 -14.06 9.59 9.34
CA SER A 150 -13.05 10.25 10.17
C SER A 150 -11.63 9.86 9.74
N GLY A 151 -10.62 10.58 10.19
CA GLY A 151 -9.22 10.25 9.91
C GLY A 151 -8.86 8.82 10.31
N GLY A 152 -9.25 8.40 11.51
CA GLY A 152 -9.03 7.03 11.99
C GLY A 152 -9.77 5.97 11.19
N GLU A 153 -11.02 6.24 10.78
CA GLU A 153 -11.80 5.34 9.92
C GLU A 153 -11.19 5.22 8.52
N LYS A 154 -10.68 6.31 7.95
CA LYS A 154 -9.96 6.30 6.66
C LYS A 154 -8.71 5.41 6.73
N LYS A 155 -7.91 5.56 7.78
CA LYS A 155 -6.73 4.72 7.98
C LYS A 155 -7.06 3.26 8.24
N ARG A 156 -8.10 2.99 9.02
CA ARG A 156 -8.61 1.63 9.22
C ARG A 156 -9.08 1.00 7.90
N ASN A 157 -9.79 1.78 7.07
CA ASN A 157 -10.20 1.34 5.74
C ASN A 157 -9.00 1.04 4.83
N GLU A 158 -7.92 1.78 4.94
CA GLU A 158 -6.67 1.53 4.20
C GLU A 158 -6.01 0.21 4.63
N ILE A 159 -5.93 -0.06 5.94
CA ILE A 159 -5.44 -1.35 6.44
C ILE A 159 -6.38 -2.50 6.06
N PHE A 160 -7.70 -2.27 6.03
CA PHE A 160 -8.66 -3.22 5.50
C PHE A 160 -8.40 -3.53 4.01
N GLN A 161 -8.15 -2.52 3.17
CA GLN A 161 -7.79 -2.72 1.77
C GLN A 161 -6.49 -3.54 1.65
N MET A 162 -5.47 -3.24 2.47
CA MET A 162 -4.24 -4.03 2.53
C MET A 162 -4.53 -5.48 2.94
N ALA A 163 -5.42 -5.72 3.90
CA ALA A 163 -5.82 -7.05 4.33
C ALA A 163 -6.53 -7.85 3.21
N MET A 164 -7.37 -7.20 2.42
CA MET A 164 -8.08 -7.80 1.29
C MET A 164 -7.15 -8.16 0.14
N LEU A 165 -6.19 -7.29 -0.17
CA LEU A 165 -5.30 -7.41 -1.32
C LEU A 165 -4.08 -8.30 -1.04
N GLU A 166 -3.72 -8.50 0.22
CA GLU A 166 -2.56 -9.31 0.64
C GLU A 166 -1.29 -9.02 -0.18
N PRO A 167 -0.82 -7.76 -0.19
CA PRO A 167 0.32 -7.38 -1.02
C PRO A 167 1.60 -8.14 -0.63
N LYS A 168 2.54 -8.20 -1.58
CA LYS A 168 3.91 -8.65 -1.32
C LYS A 168 4.74 -7.55 -0.65
N LEU A 169 4.56 -6.30 -1.10
CA LEU A 169 5.17 -5.12 -0.51
C LEU A 169 4.11 -4.09 -0.16
N ALA A 170 3.94 -3.79 1.11
CA ALA A 170 3.15 -2.68 1.58
C ALA A 170 4.05 -1.50 1.94
N ILE A 171 3.74 -0.31 1.42
CA ILE A 171 4.40 0.94 1.78
C ILE A 171 3.36 1.81 2.47
N LEU A 172 3.58 2.15 3.73
CA LEU A 172 2.66 2.92 4.58
C LEU A 172 3.29 4.29 4.83
N ASP A 173 2.79 5.31 4.11
CA ASP A 173 3.33 6.66 4.17
C ASP A 173 2.57 7.48 5.21
N GLU A 174 3.26 7.85 6.31
CA GLU A 174 2.72 8.62 7.45
C GLU A 174 1.35 8.12 7.93
N THR A 175 1.17 6.79 7.98
CA THR A 175 -0.10 6.16 8.37
C THR A 175 -0.44 6.38 9.84
N ASP A 176 0.52 6.81 10.63
CA ASP A 176 0.43 7.19 12.04
C ASP A 176 0.09 8.67 12.26
N SER A 177 0.22 9.52 11.24
CA SER A 177 0.04 10.97 11.36
C SER A 177 -1.41 11.36 11.62
N GLY A 178 -1.63 12.19 12.65
CA GLY A 178 -2.95 12.76 12.98
C GLY A 178 -3.97 11.76 13.56
N LEU A 179 -3.52 10.57 13.98
CA LEU A 179 -4.36 9.58 14.65
C LEU A 179 -4.35 9.77 16.18
N ASP A 180 -5.49 9.49 16.82
CA ASP A 180 -5.50 9.25 18.24
C ASP A 180 -4.84 7.90 18.57
N ILE A 181 -4.58 7.67 19.87
CA ILE A 181 -3.83 6.50 20.32
C ILE A 181 -4.57 5.17 20.03
N ASP A 182 -5.90 5.20 20.01
CA ASP A 182 -6.69 3.98 19.75
C ASP A 182 -6.69 3.63 18.27
N ALA A 183 -6.85 4.61 17.39
CA ALA A 183 -6.70 4.42 15.96
C ALA A 183 -5.28 3.94 15.59
N LEU A 184 -4.24 4.52 16.21
CA LEU A 184 -2.85 4.10 16.02
C LEU A 184 -2.63 2.64 16.43
N ARG A 185 -3.17 2.22 17.58
CA ARG A 185 -3.10 0.81 18.04
C ARG A 185 -3.75 -0.16 17.05
N ILE A 186 -4.92 0.21 16.50
CA ILE A 186 -5.63 -0.61 15.51
C ILE A 186 -4.82 -0.74 14.22
N VAL A 187 -4.27 0.37 13.73
CA VAL A 187 -3.40 0.37 12.53
C VAL A 187 -2.17 -0.50 12.75
N ALA A 188 -1.42 -0.26 13.84
CA ALA A 188 -0.24 -1.05 14.17
C ALA A 188 -0.56 -2.54 14.40
N GLY A 189 -1.67 -2.83 15.10
CA GLY A 189 -2.18 -4.18 15.30
C GLY A 189 -2.54 -4.86 13.99
N GLY A 190 -3.19 -4.14 13.07
CA GLY A 190 -3.52 -4.62 11.72
C GLY A 190 -2.27 -4.97 10.92
N VAL A 191 -1.28 -4.08 10.86
CA VAL A 191 -0.01 -4.34 10.18
C VAL A 191 0.68 -5.59 10.73
N ASN A 192 0.75 -5.73 12.05
CA ASN A 192 1.36 -6.90 12.69
C ASN A 192 0.61 -8.20 12.39
N LYS A 193 -0.74 -8.19 12.39
CA LYS A 193 -1.56 -9.36 12.03
C LYS A 193 -1.42 -9.76 10.56
N LEU A 194 -1.09 -8.82 9.68
CA LEU A 194 -0.94 -9.03 8.24
C LEU A 194 0.48 -9.38 7.83
N LYS A 195 1.44 -9.35 8.75
CA LYS A 195 2.83 -9.76 8.50
C LYS A 195 2.89 -11.26 8.20
N ARG A 196 3.59 -11.61 7.12
CA ARG A 196 3.85 -12.98 6.66
C ARG A 196 5.33 -13.14 6.28
N PRO A 197 5.86 -14.37 6.28
CA PRO A 197 7.25 -14.63 5.85
C PRO A 197 7.54 -14.24 4.40
N ASP A 198 6.50 -14.15 3.57
CA ASP A 198 6.58 -13.92 2.12
C ASP A 198 6.14 -12.52 1.69
N ASN A 199 5.95 -11.60 2.64
CA ASN A 199 5.68 -10.20 2.36
C ASN A 199 6.66 -9.29 3.12
N ALA A 200 6.72 -8.03 2.72
CA ALA A 200 7.45 -6.99 3.45
C ALA A 200 6.60 -5.74 3.63
N THR A 201 6.91 -4.98 4.66
CA THR A 201 6.25 -3.70 4.92
C THR A 201 7.28 -2.62 5.12
N ILE A 202 7.15 -1.51 4.39
CA ILE A 202 7.92 -0.28 4.64
C ILE A 202 6.99 0.69 5.37
N VAL A 203 7.41 1.17 6.51
CA VAL A 203 6.71 2.19 7.29
C VAL A 203 7.50 3.47 7.19
N ILE A 204 6.88 4.54 6.74
CA ILE A 204 7.46 5.89 6.63
C ILE A 204 6.84 6.77 7.69
N THR A 205 7.68 7.42 8.51
CA THR A 205 7.24 8.29 9.61
C THR A 205 8.19 9.47 9.82
#